data_bee7d9490de32728788eab4457fe99e3
#
_entry.id   bee7d9490de32728788eab4457fe99e3
#
_cell.length_a   1.000
_cell.length_b   1.000
_cell.length_c   1.000
_cell.angle_alpha   90.00
_cell.angle_beta   90.00
_cell.angle_gamma   90.00
#
_symmetry.space_group_name_H-M   'P 1'
#
loop_
_entity.id
_entity.type
_entity.pdbx_description
1 polymer ?
#
loop_
_entity_poly.entity_id
_entity_poly.type
_entity_poly.pdbx_seq_one_letter_code
_entity_poly.pdbx_strand_id
1 'polypeptide(L)'
;MSRRGSLAARFTVWFTATMLLLYGIVATALWRSSRQHERAFATLTLKSEVEALASYVAASGRHDAPELEEAEQSPFPIWLRVLDGDRVIAATPGIPQVPVNPIGGADDAVVSVRNGSGEEALLLVRHRVGGAVGASGQSLAVEAIGALGTLDASGRRQAAGLVILGLLVIPLAALGGALLARRALAPLTQLVRDIGAMKPGVAGTRLAVASSAVAEIAVLAESFNLVLARLDRSLATRTRFTEDASHEIRNP
;
A
#
# COMPACT_ATOMS: atom_id res chain seq x y z
N MET A 1 30.14 26.81 2.99
CA MET A 1 28.88 27.44 2.54
C MET A 1 27.76 26.39 2.64
N SER A 2 26.99 26.45 3.71
CA SER A 2 25.86 25.53 3.95
C SER A 2 24.76 25.82 2.92
N ARG A 3 24.49 24.89 1.99
CA ARG A 3 23.31 24.92 1.12
C ARG A 3 22.06 24.76 2.01
N ARG A 4 21.54 25.83 2.52
CA ARG A 4 20.19 25.85 3.11
C ARG A 4 19.24 25.45 2.00
N GLY A 5 18.75 24.19 2.05
CA GLY A 5 17.81 23.67 1.06
C GLY A 5 16.62 24.62 0.91
N SER A 6 16.24 24.94 -0.32
CA SER A 6 15.10 25.83 -0.58
C SER A 6 13.84 25.28 0.09
N LEU A 7 12.96 26.16 0.55
CA LEU A 7 11.65 25.79 1.11
C LEU A 7 10.89 24.79 0.21
N ALA A 8 10.99 24.99 -1.11
CA ALA A 8 10.43 24.07 -2.10
C ALA A 8 11.03 22.66 -2.00
N ALA A 9 12.35 22.52 -1.81
CA ALA A 9 13.00 21.23 -1.67
C ALA A 9 12.54 20.50 -0.39
N ARG A 10 12.42 21.24 0.72
CA ARG A 10 11.89 20.67 1.98
C ARG A 10 10.46 20.20 1.83
N PHE A 11 9.59 20.99 1.19
CA PHE A 11 8.21 20.62 0.93
C PHE A 11 8.12 19.37 0.05
N THR A 12 8.91 19.31 -1.04
CA THR A 12 8.95 18.12 -1.92
C THR A 12 9.38 16.88 -1.16
N VAL A 13 10.41 16.97 -0.30
CA VAL A 13 10.88 15.83 0.51
C VAL A 13 9.78 15.34 1.46
N TRP A 14 9.14 16.26 2.20
CA TRP A 14 8.05 15.89 3.10
C TRP A 14 6.85 15.30 2.36
N PHE A 15 6.46 15.89 1.24
CA PHE A 15 5.36 15.39 0.40
C PHE A 15 5.67 13.98 -0.12
N THR A 16 6.88 13.77 -0.66
CA THR A 16 7.30 12.45 -1.17
C THR A 16 7.37 11.41 -0.04
N ALA A 17 7.86 11.78 1.14
CA ALA A 17 7.92 10.90 2.30
C ALA A 17 6.50 10.49 2.76
N THR A 18 5.56 11.43 2.80
CA THR A 18 4.16 11.16 3.15
C THR A 18 3.50 10.24 2.12
N MET A 19 3.75 10.46 0.83
CA MET A 19 3.25 9.60 -0.25
C MET A 19 3.82 8.19 -0.19
N LEU A 20 5.12 8.05 0.10
CA LEU A 20 5.77 6.76 0.33
C LEU A 20 5.16 6.00 1.50
N LEU A 21 4.94 6.69 2.61
CA LEU A 21 4.33 6.09 3.80
C LEU A 21 2.90 5.62 3.50
N LEU A 22 2.10 6.47 2.88
CA LEU A 22 0.71 6.13 2.51
C LEU A 22 0.66 4.95 1.55
N TYR A 23 1.52 4.97 0.51
CA TYR A 23 1.63 3.87 -0.44
C TYR A 23 2.02 2.57 0.25
N GLY A 24 3.02 2.60 1.15
CA GLY A 24 3.47 1.44 1.92
C GLY A 24 2.35 0.84 2.79
N ILE A 25 1.57 1.68 3.44
CA ILE A 25 0.41 1.24 4.24
C ILE A 25 -0.63 0.56 3.35
N VAL A 26 -1.01 1.20 2.23
CA VAL A 26 -2.03 0.66 1.30
C VAL A 26 -1.54 -0.63 0.65
N ALA A 27 -0.30 -0.67 0.15
CA ALA A 27 0.28 -1.86 -0.46
C ALA A 27 0.34 -3.03 0.52
N THR A 28 0.75 -2.78 1.78
CA THR A 28 0.78 -3.81 2.83
C THR A 28 -0.62 -4.30 3.18
N ALA A 29 -1.59 -3.41 3.27
CA ALA A 29 -2.98 -3.76 3.55
C ALA A 29 -3.59 -4.61 2.42
N LEU A 30 -3.38 -4.21 1.16
CA LEU A 30 -3.83 -4.97 -0.01
C LEU A 30 -3.18 -6.36 -0.07
N TRP A 31 -1.87 -6.43 0.15
CA TRP A 31 -1.14 -7.70 0.14
C TRP A 31 -1.63 -8.66 1.24
N ARG A 32 -1.84 -8.14 2.47
CA ARG A 32 -2.39 -8.93 3.58
C ARG A 32 -3.82 -9.40 3.30
N SER A 33 -4.66 -8.49 2.82
CA SER A 33 -6.05 -8.79 2.46
C SER A 33 -6.13 -9.88 1.39
N SER A 34 -5.34 -9.75 0.31
CA SER A 34 -5.29 -10.76 -0.75
C SER A 34 -4.88 -12.14 -0.22
N ARG A 35 -3.83 -12.19 0.61
CA ARG A 35 -3.39 -13.45 1.22
C ARG A 35 -4.43 -14.11 2.13
N GLN A 36 -5.20 -13.31 2.86
CA GLN A 36 -6.28 -13.82 3.69
C GLN A 36 -7.42 -14.40 2.85
N HIS A 37 -7.81 -13.70 1.77
CA HIS A 37 -8.84 -14.17 0.86
C HIS A 37 -8.44 -15.46 0.12
N GLU A 38 -7.20 -15.54 -0.36
CA GLU A 38 -6.70 -16.75 -1.03
C GLU A 38 -6.75 -17.98 -0.10
N ARG A 39 -6.30 -17.84 1.13
CA ARG A 39 -6.37 -18.95 2.12
C ARG A 39 -7.80 -19.31 2.49
N ALA A 40 -8.66 -18.33 2.71
CA ALA A 40 -10.07 -18.58 3.01
C ALA A 40 -10.77 -19.30 1.85
N PHE A 41 -10.52 -18.85 0.61
CA PHE A 41 -11.05 -19.49 -0.58
C PHE A 41 -10.57 -20.93 -0.73
N ALA A 42 -9.26 -21.18 -0.60
CA ALA A 42 -8.69 -22.52 -0.65
C ALA A 42 -9.32 -23.45 0.42
N THR A 43 -9.49 -22.94 1.64
CA THR A 43 -10.12 -23.72 2.72
C THR A 43 -11.57 -24.09 2.41
N LEU A 44 -12.35 -23.14 1.88
CA LEU A 44 -13.76 -23.38 1.52
C LEU A 44 -13.86 -24.38 0.38
N THR A 45 -13.02 -24.25 -0.65
CA THR A 45 -13.00 -25.19 -1.77
C THR A 45 -12.62 -26.59 -1.32
N LEU A 46 -11.57 -26.73 -0.49
CA LEU A 46 -11.20 -28.06 0.04
C LEU A 46 -12.30 -28.67 0.89
N LYS A 47 -13.00 -27.87 1.71
CA LYS A 47 -14.14 -28.37 2.50
C LYS A 47 -15.28 -28.88 1.63
N SER A 48 -15.64 -28.12 0.59
CA SER A 48 -16.72 -28.53 -0.33
C SER A 48 -16.38 -29.83 -1.06
N GLU A 49 -15.14 -30.00 -1.50
CA GLU A 49 -14.68 -31.25 -2.15
C GLU A 49 -14.70 -32.45 -1.20
N VAL A 50 -14.23 -32.24 0.04
CA VAL A 50 -14.26 -33.30 1.07
C VAL A 50 -15.70 -33.71 1.42
N GLU A 51 -16.62 -32.75 1.57
CA GLU A 51 -18.03 -33.01 1.86
C GLU A 51 -18.72 -33.72 0.70
N ALA A 52 -18.43 -33.33 -0.57
CA ALA A 52 -18.94 -33.98 -1.75
C ALA A 52 -18.52 -35.45 -1.81
N LEU A 53 -17.21 -35.70 -1.68
CA LEU A 53 -16.69 -37.10 -1.68
C LEU A 53 -17.18 -37.89 -0.48
N ALA A 54 -17.25 -37.31 0.70
CA ALA A 54 -17.76 -37.98 1.89
C ALA A 54 -19.22 -38.39 1.72
N SER A 55 -20.06 -37.54 1.15
CA SER A 55 -21.48 -37.82 0.87
C SER A 55 -21.64 -38.94 -0.18
N TYR A 56 -20.79 -38.93 -1.21
CA TYR A 56 -20.78 -39.98 -2.23
C TYR A 56 -20.38 -41.35 -1.61
N VAL A 57 -19.30 -41.39 -0.84
CA VAL A 57 -18.85 -42.62 -0.16
C VAL A 57 -19.91 -43.13 0.81
N ALA A 58 -20.57 -42.26 1.57
CA ALA A 58 -21.66 -42.62 2.46
C ALA A 58 -22.87 -43.24 1.74
N ALA A 59 -23.24 -42.66 0.58
CA ALA A 59 -24.39 -43.10 -0.19
C ALA A 59 -24.13 -44.36 -1.02
N SER A 60 -22.95 -44.50 -1.62
CA SER A 60 -22.65 -45.58 -2.57
C SER A 60 -21.91 -46.73 -1.96
N GLY A 61 -21.22 -46.52 -0.84
CA GLY A 61 -20.29 -47.51 -0.25
C GLY A 61 -19.06 -47.80 -1.13
N ARG A 62 -18.88 -47.04 -2.21
CA ARG A 62 -17.77 -47.19 -3.18
C ARG A 62 -16.68 -46.20 -2.88
N HIS A 63 -15.44 -46.61 -3.08
CA HIS A 63 -14.26 -45.80 -2.81
C HIS A 63 -13.59 -45.31 -4.10
N ASP A 64 -14.08 -45.73 -5.28
CA ASP A 64 -13.65 -45.40 -6.62
C ASP A 64 -14.54 -44.26 -7.20
N ALA A 65 -14.56 -43.11 -6.52
CA ALA A 65 -15.41 -42.01 -6.92
C ALA A 65 -14.85 -41.30 -8.15
N PRO A 66 -15.72 -40.89 -9.13
CA PRO A 66 -15.29 -40.08 -10.27
C PRO A 66 -14.70 -38.73 -9.82
N GLU A 67 -15.06 -38.21 -8.65
CA GLU A 67 -14.48 -36.98 -8.10
C GLU A 67 -12.96 -37.11 -7.84
N LEU A 68 -12.41 -38.34 -7.68
CA LEU A 68 -10.97 -38.54 -7.62
C LEU A 68 -10.26 -38.26 -8.95
N GLU A 69 -10.95 -38.36 -10.08
CA GLU A 69 -10.43 -38.03 -11.40
C GLU A 69 -10.71 -36.57 -11.80
N GLU A 70 -11.84 -35.98 -11.35
CA GLU A 70 -12.25 -34.63 -11.67
C GLU A 70 -11.53 -33.54 -10.85
N ALA A 71 -10.83 -33.87 -9.79
CA ALA A 71 -10.07 -32.96 -8.94
C ALA A 71 -9.00 -32.14 -9.73
N GLU A 72 -8.66 -32.58 -10.95
CA GLU A 72 -7.74 -31.85 -11.85
C GLU A 72 -8.31 -30.52 -12.38
N GLN A 73 -9.62 -30.28 -12.33
CA GLN A 73 -10.28 -29.07 -12.86
C GLN A 73 -10.33 -27.90 -11.87
N SER A 74 -9.81 -28.07 -10.68
CA SER A 74 -9.77 -27.01 -9.66
C SER A 74 -8.77 -25.91 -10.01
N PRO A 75 -9.00 -24.64 -9.58
CA PRO A 75 -8.09 -23.51 -9.83
C PRO A 75 -6.69 -23.68 -9.19
N PHE A 76 -6.53 -24.66 -8.30
CA PHE A 76 -5.24 -25.09 -7.76
C PHE A 76 -5.25 -26.61 -7.60
N PRO A 77 -4.08 -27.27 -7.60
CA PRO A 77 -4.01 -28.73 -7.44
C PRO A 77 -4.65 -29.19 -6.14
N ILE A 78 -5.65 -30.05 -6.24
CA ILE A 78 -6.32 -30.70 -5.12
C ILE A 78 -6.12 -32.21 -5.27
N TRP A 79 -5.77 -32.87 -4.19
CA TRP A 79 -5.70 -34.31 -4.10
C TRP A 79 -6.65 -34.75 -3.00
N LEU A 80 -7.39 -35.79 -3.30
CA LEU A 80 -8.34 -36.42 -2.38
C LEU A 80 -7.84 -37.83 -1.99
N ARG A 81 -8.06 -38.23 -0.75
CA ARG A 81 -7.83 -39.61 -0.30
C ARG A 81 -8.90 -40.06 0.66
N VAL A 82 -9.22 -41.34 0.58
CA VAL A 82 -10.15 -42.01 1.48
C VAL A 82 -9.35 -42.91 2.41
N LEU A 83 -9.63 -42.85 3.70
CA LEU A 83 -8.92 -43.51 4.75
C LEU A 83 -9.85 -44.48 5.51
N ASP A 84 -9.32 -45.68 5.84
CA ASP A 84 -9.89 -46.60 6.83
C ASP A 84 -8.93 -46.65 8.01
N GLY A 85 -9.21 -45.87 9.04
CA GLY A 85 -8.26 -45.57 10.10
C GLY A 85 -7.01 -44.83 9.58
N ASP A 86 -5.85 -45.49 9.66
CA ASP A 86 -4.58 -44.95 9.15
C ASP A 86 -4.20 -45.54 7.77
N ARG A 87 -5.06 -46.36 7.17
CA ARG A 87 -4.82 -46.98 5.89
C ARG A 87 -5.50 -46.21 4.77
N VAL A 88 -4.73 -45.79 3.75
CA VAL A 88 -5.29 -45.22 2.52
C VAL A 88 -5.93 -46.32 1.68
N ILE A 89 -7.24 -46.21 1.40
CA ILE A 89 -7.98 -47.14 0.56
C ILE A 89 -8.01 -46.70 -0.89
N ALA A 90 -8.23 -45.41 -1.10
CA ALA A 90 -8.26 -44.79 -2.41
C ALA A 90 -7.62 -43.39 -2.35
N ALA A 91 -7.01 -42.96 -3.44
CA ALA A 91 -6.39 -41.64 -3.52
C ALA A 91 -6.31 -41.17 -4.97
N THR A 92 -6.35 -39.85 -5.17
CA THR A 92 -6.08 -39.20 -6.46
C THR A 92 -4.66 -39.54 -6.93
N PRO A 93 -4.45 -39.78 -8.24
CA PRO A 93 -3.13 -39.97 -8.79
C PRO A 93 -2.17 -38.82 -8.50
N GLY A 94 -0.91 -39.10 -8.18
CA GLY A 94 0.10 -38.07 -7.94
C GLY A 94 0.00 -37.34 -6.60
N ILE A 95 -0.71 -37.93 -5.62
CA ILE A 95 -0.84 -37.36 -4.27
C ILE A 95 0.55 -37.10 -3.64
N PRO A 96 0.82 -35.91 -3.09
CA PRO A 96 2.07 -35.61 -2.43
C PRO A 96 2.25 -36.44 -1.17
N GLN A 97 3.52 -36.76 -0.81
CA GLN A 97 3.84 -37.52 0.40
C GLN A 97 3.53 -36.68 1.64
N VAL A 98 2.34 -36.86 2.18
CA VAL A 98 1.88 -36.24 3.43
C VAL A 98 1.62 -37.35 4.45
N PRO A 99 2.05 -37.20 5.71
CA PRO A 99 1.75 -38.14 6.77
C PRO A 99 0.25 -38.44 6.82
N VAL A 100 -0.09 -39.70 7.07
CA VAL A 100 -1.48 -40.09 7.32
C VAL A 100 -1.84 -39.62 8.72
N ASN A 101 -3.04 -39.06 8.88
CA ASN A 101 -3.58 -38.59 10.15
C ASN A 101 -2.74 -37.55 10.92
N PRO A 102 -2.24 -36.46 10.25
CA PRO A 102 -1.46 -35.42 10.93
C PRO A 102 -2.27 -34.62 11.95
N ILE A 103 -3.59 -34.76 11.94
CA ILE A 103 -4.58 -34.04 12.76
C ILE A 103 -5.00 -34.80 14.01
N GLY A 104 -4.46 -36.02 14.24
CA GLY A 104 -4.82 -36.80 15.42
C GLY A 104 -6.29 -37.23 15.51
N GLY A 105 -6.98 -37.37 14.36
CA GLY A 105 -8.38 -37.82 14.29
C GLY A 105 -9.44 -36.75 14.53
N ALA A 106 -9.07 -35.48 14.61
CA ALA A 106 -10.05 -34.40 14.69
C ALA A 106 -10.84 -34.26 13.38
N ASP A 107 -12.16 -34.07 13.50
CA ASP A 107 -13.06 -33.85 12.36
C ASP A 107 -13.06 -32.36 11.97
N ASP A 108 -13.25 -32.08 10.67
CA ASP A 108 -13.29 -30.76 10.07
C ASP A 108 -12.07 -29.85 10.38
N ALA A 109 -10.96 -30.48 10.80
CA ALA A 109 -9.76 -29.77 11.11
C ALA A 109 -9.02 -29.36 9.83
N VAL A 110 -8.51 -28.14 9.83
CA VAL A 110 -7.70 -27.58 8.76
C VAL A 110 -6.28 -27.40 9.28
N VAL A 111 -5.32 -28.09 8.69
CA VAL A 111 -3.91 -28.03 9.10
C VAL A 111 -3.01 -27.75 7.92
N SER A 112 -2.06 -26.83 8.11
CA SER A 112 -0.97 -26.65 7.15
C SER A 112 0.13 -27.67 7.43
N VAL A 113 0.39 -28.53 6.47
CA VAL A 113 1.41 -29.58 6.54
C VAL A 113 2.53 -29.26 5.55
N ARG A 114 3.76 -29.55 5.92
CA ARG A 114 4.88 -29.46 4.97
C ARG A 114 5.02 -30.76 4.21
N ASN A 115 5.28 -30.66 2.90
CA ASN A 115 5.63 -31.82 2.09
C ASN A 115 6.92 -32.47 2.63
N GLY A 116 7.10 -33.75 2.40
CA GLY A 116 8.28 -34.48 2.84
C GLY A 116 9.62 -33.91 2.36
N SER A 117 9.62 -33.12 1.27
CA SER A 117 10.76 -32.33 0.82
C SER A 117 10.99 -31.02 1.59
N GLY A 118 10.07 -30.62 2.45
CA GLY A 118 10.16 -29.41 3.26
C GLY A 118 9.87 -28.09 2.52
N GLU A 119 9.64 -28.13 1.21
CA GLU A 119 9.55 -26.95 0.36
C GLU A 119 8.14 -26.40 0.14
N GLU A 120 7.09 -27.22 0.21
CA GLU A 120 5.70 -26.79 -0.01
C GLU A 120 4.84 -26.91 1.24
N ALA A 121 4.17 -25.83 1.60
CA ALA A 121 3.09 -25.86 2.56
C ALA A 121 1.83 -26.39 1.86
N LEU A 122 1.29 -27.48 2.38
CA LEU A 122 0.05 -28.10 1.93
C LEU A 122 -1.05 -27.80 2.95
N LEU A 123 -2.25 -27.51 2.46
CA LEU A 123 -3.44 -27.37 3.29
C LEU A 123 -4.18 -28.70 3.28
N LEU A 124 -4.42 -29.28 4.46
CA LEU A 124 -5.13 -30.54 4.61
C LEU A 124 -6.42 -30.29 5.36
N VAL A 125 -7.52 -30.79 4.80
CA VAL A 125 -8.84 -30.84 5.44
C VAL A 125 -9.28 -32.25 5.56
N ARG A 126 -9.77 -32.63 6.73
CA ARG A 126 -10.27 -34.00 7.02
C ARG A 126 -11.74 -33.90 7.43
N HIS A 127 -12.53 -34.84 6.90
CA HIS A 127 -13.93 -35.02 7.28
C HIS A 127 -14.22 -36.51 7.49
N ARG A 128 -14.92 -36.85 8.55
CA ARG A 128 -15.32 -38.21 8.84
C ARG A 128 -16.62 -38.56 8.13
N VAL A 129 -16.63 -39.67 7.46
CA VAL A 129 -17.83 -40.15 6.75
C VAL A 129 -18.85 -40.73 7.74
N GLY A 130 -19.97 -40.01 7.89
CA GLY A 130 -21.04 -40.45 8.78
C GLY A 130 -21.68 -41.79 8.35
N GLY A 131 -21.75 -42.73 9.24
CA GLY A 131 -22.43 -44.01 8.99
C GLY A 131 -21.67 -45.04 8.15
N ALA A 132 -20.50 -44.71 7.60
CA ALA A 132 -19.67 -45.65 6.86
C ALA A 132 -18.56 -46.22 7.76
N VAL A 133 -18.49 -47.54 7.84
CA VAL A 133 -17.47 -48.26 8.61
C VAL A 133 -16.61 -49.05 7.63
N GLY A 134 -15.29 -48.89 7.73
CA GLY A 134 -14.34 -49.61 6.87
C GLY A 134 -14.16 -51.07 7.27
N ALA A 135 -13.34 -51.79 6.52
CA ALA A 135 -12.99 -53.16 6.78
C ALA A 135 -12.24 -53.35 8.12
N SER A 136 -11.60 -52.29 8.62
CA SER A 136 -10.93 -52.25 9.93
C SER A 136 -11.90 -52.12 11.12
N GLY A 137 -13.20 -51.87 10.87
CA GLY A 137 -14.19 -51.55 11.91
C GLY A 137 -14.14 -50.13 12.40
N GLN A 138 -13.34 -49.27 11.78
CA GLN A 138 -13.24 -47.86 12.07
C GLN A 138 -14.09 -47.03 11.10
N SER A 139 -14.48 -45.82 11.49
CA SER A 139 -15.17 -44.87 10.61
C SER A 139 -14.25 -44.44 9.47
N LEU A 140 -14.78 -44.42 8.25
CA LEU A 140 -14.08 -43.91 7.10
C LEU A 140 -13.86 -42.37 7.24
N ALA A 141 -12.75 -41.90 6.73
CA ALA A 141 -12.45 -40.49 6.67
C ALA A 141 -12.01 -40.08 5.25
N VAL A 142 -12.37 -38.91 4.84
CA VAL A 142 -11.92 -38.29 3.60
C VAL A 142 -10.99 -37.13 3.94
N GLU A 143 -9.88 -37.06 3.24
CA GLU A 143 -8.95 -35.92 3.35
C GLU A 143 -8.75 -35.29 1.99
N ALA A 144 -8.80 -33.96 1.97
CA ALA A 144 -8.39 -33.15 0.83
C ALA A 144 -7.08 -32.42 1.14
N ILE A 145 -6.20 -32.43 0.17
CA ILE A 145 -4.88 -31.81 0.25
C ILE A 145 -4.77 -30.80 -0.88
N GLY A 146 -4.52 -29.54 -0.56
CA GLY A 146 -4.34 -28.47 -1.52
C GLY A 146 -2.92 -27.91 -1.50
N ALA A 147 -2.31 -27.68 -2.66
CA ALA A 147 -0.98 -27.07 -2.75
C ALA A 147 -1.04 -25.57 -2.50
N LEU A 148 -0.47 -25.10 -1.40
CA LEU A 148 -0.31 -23.65 -1.12
C LEU A 148 0.82 -23.00 -1.94
N GLY A 149 1.73 -23.79 -2.51
CA GLY A 149 2.87 -23.27 -3.30
C GLY A 149 2.44 -22.50 -4.54
N THR A 150 1.33 -22.88 -5.17
CA THR A 150 0.74 -22.14 -6.31
C THR A 150 0.17 -20.80 -5.88
N LEU A 151 -0.42 -20.70 -4.68
CA LEU A 151 -0.89 -19.47 -4.08
C LEU A 151 0.29 -18.54 -3.73
N ASP A 152 1.41 -19.09 -3.29
CA ASP A 152 2.64 -18.32 -3.04
C ASP A 152 3.26 -17.76 -4.33
N ALA A 153 3.17 -18.46 -5.44
CA ALA A 153 3.58 -17.94 -6.75
C ALA A 153 2.70 -16.77 -7.21
N SER A 154 1.38 -16.87 -7.02
CA SER A 154 0.43 -15.78 -7.26
C SER A 154 0.74 -14.56 -6.38
N GLY A 155 0.96 -14.77 -5.08
CA GLY A 155 1.32 -13.72 -4.14
C GLY A 155 2.62 -13.00 -4.48
N ARG A 156 3.63 -13.72 -5.03
CA ARG A 156 4.88 -13.10 -5.52
C ARG A 156 4.65 -12.23 -6.74
N ARG A 157 3.83 -12.66 -7.71
CA ARG A 157 3.45 -11.85 -8.88
C ARG A 157 2.72 -10.59 -8.47
N GLN A 158 1.81 -10.69 -7.52
CA GLN A 158 1.07 -9.56 -6.97
C GLN A 158 2.00 -8.58 -6.24
N ALA A 159 2.92 -9.08 -5.41
CA ALA A 159 3.93 -8.26 -4.75
C ALA A 159 4.82 -7.54 -5.77
N ALA A 160 5.27 -8.24 -6.81
CA ALA A 160 6.05 -7.63 -7.91
C ALA A 160 5.23 -6.53 -8.62
N GLY A 161 3.94 -6.76 -8.89
CA GLY A 161 3.05 -5.74 -9.47
C GLY A 161 2.94 -4.49 -8.59
N LEU A 162 2.79 -4.65 -7.28
CA LEU A 162 2.78 -3.53 -6.34
C LEU A 162 4.12 -2.78 -6.33
N VAL A 163 5.24 -3.47 -6.35
CA VAL A 163 6.58 -2.83 -6.43
C VAL A 163 6.72 -2.02 -7.71
N ILE A 164 6.36 -2.58 -8.87
CA ILE A 164 6.42 -1.89 -10.16
C ILE A 164 5.52 -0.66 -10.16
N LEU A 165 4.29 -0.78 -9.65
CA LEU A 165 3.37 0.34 -9.52
C LEU A 165 3.95 1.44 -8.62
N GLY A 166 4.56 1.08 -7.51
CA GLY A 166 5.24 2.03 -6.62
C GLY A 166 6.39 2.76 -7.28
N LEU A 167 7.24 2.03 -8.05
CA LEU A 167 8.33 2.59 -8.83
C LEU A 167 7.86 3.61 -9.88
N LEU A 168 6.63 3.47 -10.37
CA LEU A 168 6.05 4.42 -11.33
C LEU A 168 5.38 5.60 -10.64
N VAL A 169 4.52 5.33 -9.67
CA VAL A 169 3.65 6.34 -9.04
C VAL A 169 4.44 7.30 -8.15
N ILE A 170 5.43 6.80 -7.42
CA ILE A 170 6.20 7.62 -6.47
C ILE A 170 7.02 8.71 -7.16
N PRO A 171 7.81 8.43 -8.21
CA PRO A 171 8.52 9.47 -8.95
C PRO A 171 7.58 10.47 -9.62
N LEU A 172 6.44 10.00 -10.16
CA LEU A 172 5.44 10.87 -10.78
C LEU A 172 4.82 11.83 -9.75
N ALA A 173 4.48 11.32 -8.58
CA ALA A 173 3.98 12.13 -7.46
C ALA A 173 5.03 13.13 -6.96
N ALA A 174 6.30 12.71 -6.85
CA ALA A 174 7.41 13.58 -6.47
C ALA A 174 7.61 14.72 -7.48
N LEU A 175 7.56 14.40 -8.77
CA LEU A 175 7.66 15.41 -9.85
C LEU A 175 6.48 16.38 -9.80
N GLY A 176 5.25 15.87 -9.69
CA GLY A 176 4.04 16.69 -9.55
C GLY A 176 4.09 17.60 -8.33
N GLY A 177 4.47 17.06 -7.17
CA GLY A 177 4.66 17.82 -5.94
C GLY A 177 5.74 18.92 -6.07
N ALA A 178 6.85 18.61 -6.74
CA ALA A 178 7.92 19.58 -7.00
C ALA A 178 7.45 20.72 -7.93
N LEU A 179 6.71 20.39 -8.98
CA LEU A 179 6.15 21.38 -9.90
C LEU A 179 5.12 22.28 -9.19
N LEU A 180 4.24 21.67 -8.39
CA LEU A 180 3.24 22.40 -7.61
C LEU A 180 3.89 23.34 -6.58
N ALA A 181 4.88 22.83 -5.83
CA ALA A 181 5.63 23.62 -4.86
C ALA A 181 6.35 24.80 -5.52
N ARG A 182 6.98 24.60 -6.69
CA ARG A 182 7.63 25.67 -7.45
C ARG A 182 6.62 26.72 -7.90
N ARG A 183 5.46 26.32 -8.43
CA ARG A 183 4.41 27.26 -8.84
C ARG A 183 3.82 28.02 -7.66
N ALA A 184 3.53 27.35 -6.56
CA ALA A 184 2.97 27.99 -5.37
C ALA A 184 3.94 28.98 -4.71
N LEU A 185 5.25 28.68 -4.73
CA LEU A 185 6.27 29.56 -4.12
C LEU A 185 6.88 30.58 -5.09
N ALA A 186 6.57 30.51 -6.38
CA ALA A 186 7.08 31.47 -7.38
C ALA A 186 6.74 32.94 -7.03
N PRO A 187 5.49 33.31 -6.66
CA PRO A 187 5.15 34.66 -6.31
C PRO A 187 5.93 35.18 -5.10
N LEU A 188 6.16 34.34 -4.09
CA LEU A 188 6.95 34.68 -2.90
C LEU A 188 8.42 34.97 -3.27
N THR A 189 9.01 34.13 -4.13
CA THR A 189 10.39 34.35 -4.59
C THR A 189 10.53 35.59 -5.43
N GLN A 190 9.50 35.97 -6.19
CA GLN A 190 9.45 37.22 -6.94
C GLN A 190 9.36 38.39 -5.98
N LEU A 191 8.48 38.39 -5.01
CA LEU A 191 8.36 39.42 -3.99
C LEU A 191 9.69 39.70 -3.28
N VAL A 192 10.39 38.62 -2.86
CA VAL A 192 11.73 38.75 -2.21
C VAL A 192 12.76 39.37 -3.14
N ARG A 193 12.73 39.05 -4.44
CA ARG A 193 13.64 39.66 -5.42
C ARG A 193 13.31 41.15 -5.63
N ASP A 194 12.04 41.50 -5.73
CA ASP A 194 11.59 42.87 -5.94
C ASP A 194 11.97 43.73 -4.75
N ILE A 195 11.81 43.25 -3.52
CA ILE A 195 12.29 43.88 -2.30
C ILE A 195 13.82 44.06 -2.33
N GLY A 196 14.57 43.03 -2.73
CA GLY A 196 16.03 43.11 -2.82
C GLY A 196 16.57 44.02 -3.92
N ALA A 197 15.77 44.27 -4.94
CA ALA A 197 16.11 45.20 -6.05
C ALA A 197 15.76 46.64 -5.74
N MET A 198 15.01 46.94 -4.67
CA MET A 198 14.67 48.31 -4.27
C MET A 198 15.93 49.09 -3.88
N LYS A 199 16.13 50.23 -4.51
CA LYS A 199 17.22 51.13 -4.18
C LYS A 199 16.83 51.97 -2.96
N PRO A 200 17.69 52.04 -1.92
CA PRO A 200 17.47 52.91 -0.78
C PRO A 200 17.37 54.38 -1.23
N GLY A 201 16.37 55.11 -0.79
CA GLY A 201 16.22 56.54 -1.04
C GLY A 201 15.41 56.93 -2.29
N VAL A 202 14.88 55.98 -3.04
CA VAL A 202 13.94 56.28 -4.13
C VAL A 202 12.51 56.25 -3.58
N ALA A 203 11.95 57.43 -3.32
CA ALA A 203 10.57 57.58 -2.83
C ALA A 203 9.56 57.08 -3.88
N GLY A 204 8.45 56.52 -3.41
CA GLY A 204 7.34 56.09 -4.27
C GLY A 204 7.43 54.68 -4.85
N THR A 205 8.48 53.93 -4.56
CA THR A 205 8.59 52.52 -4.99
C THR A 205 7.52 51.68 -4.28
N ARG A 206 6.75 50.89 -5.05
CA ARG A 206 5.71 49.98 -4.54
C ARG A 206 5.90 48.60 -5.12
N LEU A 207 5.55 47.58 -4.31
CA LEU A 207 5.52 46.18 -4.75
C LEU A 207 4.26 45.99 -5.59
N ALA A 208 4.43 45.48 -6.80
CA ALA A 208 3.32 45.06 -7.63
C ALA A 208 2.77 43.70 -7.11
N VAL A 209 1.47 43.66 -6.82
CA VAL A 209 0.79 42.41 -6.49
C VAL A 209 0.32 41.80 -7.79
N ALA A 210 0.87 40.62 -8.14
CA ALA A 210 0.36 39.88 -9.29
C ALA A 210 -1.09 39.47 -9.03
N SER A 211 -1.99 39.64 -10.00
CA SER A 211 -3.41 39.28 -9.91
C SER A 211 -3.65 37.76 -9.67
N SER A 212 -2.63 36.93 -9.89
CA SER A 212 -2.62 35.50 -9.64
C SER A 212 -1.99 35.08 -8.31
N ALA A 213 -1.62 36.04 -7.45
CA ALA A 213 -1.02 35.74 -6.15
C ALA A 213 -2.06 35.13 -5.20
N VAL A 214 -1.62 34.17 -4.42
CA VAL A 214 -2.41 33.61 -3.30
C VAL A 214 -2.75 34.75 -2.34
N ALA A 215 -3.96 34.75 -1.78
CA ALA A 215 -4.48 35.85 -0.95
C ALA A 215 -3.52 36.30 0.15
N GLU A 216 -2.82 35.34 0.79
CA GLU A 216 -1.85 35.60 1.85
C GLU A 216 -0.62 36.39 1.35
N ILE A 217 -0.20 36.17 0.11
CA ILE A 217 0.92 36.88 -0.50
C ILE A 217 0.50 38.32 -0.87
N ALA A 218 -0.75 38.48 -1.31
CA ALA A 218 -1.33 39.79 -1.58
C ALA A 218 -1.38 40.66 -0.30
N VAL A 219 -1.88 40.10 0.79
CA VAL A 219 -1.92 40.73 2.12
C VAL A 219 -0.51 41.11 2.61
N LEU A 220 0.46 40.22 2.41
CA LEU A 220 1.86 40.49 2.77
C LEU A 220 2.44 41.66 1.97
N ALA A 221 2.23 41.70 0.64
CA ALA A 221 2.69 42.76 -0.22
C ALA A 221 2.04 44.10 0.13
N GLU A 222 0.76 44.12 0.43
CA GLU A 222 0.03 45.30 0.88
C GLU A 222 0.55 45.84 2.23
N SER A 223 0.76 44.94 3.20
CA SER A 223 1.36 45.29 4.48
C SER A 223 2.76 45.90 4.32
N PHE A 224 3.55 45.36 3.41
CA PHE A 224 4.88 45.90 3.10
C PHE A 224 4.80 47.27 2.43
N ASN A 225 3.87 47.48 1.49
CA ASN A 225 3.61 48.78 0.87
C ASN A 225 3.19 49.85 1.87
N LEU A 226 2.44 49.48 2.91
CA LEU A 226 2.10 50.35 4.03
C LEU A 226 3.33 50.79 4.83
N VAL A 227 4.25 49.92 5.09
CA VAL A 227 5.52 50.21 5.76
C VAL A 227 6.38 51.13 4.91
N LEU A 228 6.49 50.90 3.60
CA LEU A 228 7.19 51.76 2.66
C LEU A 228 6.57 53.15 2.64
N ALA A 229 5.25 53.27 2.63
CA ALA A 229 4.57 54.56 2.67
C ALA A 229 4.83 55.36 3.96
N ARG A 230 5.01 54.71 5.09
CA ARG A 230 5.40 55.36 6.36
C ARG A 230 6.85 55.80 6.33
N LEU A 231 7.74 55.00 5.74
CA LEU A 231 9.16 55.35 5.58
C LEU A 231 9.33 56.58 4.68
N ASP A 232 8.65 56.59 3.53
CA ASP A 232 8.66 57.74 2.59
C ASP A 232 8.25 59.04 3.28
N ARG A 233 7.16 58.97 4.07
CA ARG A 233 6.70 60.17 4.84
C ARG A 233 7.73 60.62 5.86
N SER A 234 8.37 59.69 6.58
CA SER A 234 9.40 60.04 7.55
C SER A 234 10.63 60.67 6.91
N LEU A 235 11.06 60.14 5.75
CA LEU A 235 12.18 60.72 4.99
C LEU A 235 11.85 62.10 4.46
N ALA A 236 10.66 62.31 3.87
CA ALA A 236 10.23 63.62 3.39
C ALA A 236 10.18 64.67 4.50
N THR A 237 9.74 64.30 5.70
CA THR A 237 9.73 65.20 6.86
C THR A 237 11.15 65.55 7.29
N ARG A 238 12.08 64.61 7.30
CA ARG A 238 13.49 64.90 7.64
C ARG A 238 14.16 65.76 6.61
N THR A 239 13.92 65.55 5.30
CA THR A 239 14.48 66.35 4.22
C THR A 239 14.02 67.80 4.32
N ARG A 240 12.69 68.02 4.51
CA ARG A 240 12.15 69.38 4.72
C ARG A 240 12.76 70.04 5.94
N PHE A 241 12.85 69.36 7.07
CA PHE A 241 13.47 69.88 8.28
C PHE A 241 14.93 70.33 8.02
N THR A 242 15.70 69.51 7.27
CA THR A 242 17.10 69.84 6.95
C THR A 242 17.20 70.96 6.00
N GLU A 243 16.28 71.17 5.02
CA GLU A 243 16.18 72.27 4.08
C GLU A 243 15.82 73.56 4.83
N ASP A 244 14.79 73.52 5.69
CA ASP A 244 14.36 74.64 6.49
C ASP A 244 15.47 75.12 7.44
N ALA A 245 16.12 74.20 8.15
CA ALA A 245 17.26 74.54 9.01
C ALA A 245 18.45 75.10 8.25
N SER A 246 18.69 74.66 7.02
CA SER A 246 19.77 75.14 6.17
C SER A 246 19.47 76.57 5.65
N HIS A 247 18.18 76.81 5.39
CA HIS A 247 17.74 78.21 4.98
C HIS A 247 17.84 79.20 6.16
N GLU A 248 17.48 78.74 7.37
CA GLU A 248 17.52 79.61 8.56
C GLU A 248 18.96 79.99 8.96
N ILE A 249 19.92 79.05 8.81
CA ILE A 249 21.33 79.27 9.10
C ILE A 249 22.01 80.16 8.03
N ARG A 250 21.45 80.21 6.80
CA ARG A 250 22.02 80.96 5.68
C ARG A 250 21.53 82.40 5.60
N ASN A 251 20.50 82.79 6.34
CA ASN A 251 19.94 84.13 6.36
C ASN A 251 20.23 84.78 7.73
N PRO A 252 21.34 85.50 7.89
CA PRO A 252 21.67 86.23 9.10
C PRO A 252 20.76 87.44 9.31
#